data_e7df58032c9e50a4a78a21cb0860e9a6
#
_entry.id   e7df58032c9e50a4a78a21cb0860e9a6
#
_cell.length_a   1.000
_cell.length_b   1.000
_cell.length_c   1.000
_cell.angle_alpha   90.00
_cell.angle_beta   90.00
_cell.angle_gamma   90.00
#
_symmetry.space_group_name_H-M   'P 1'
#
loop_
_entity.id
_entity.type
_entity.pdbx_description
1 polymer ?
#
loop_
_entity_poly.entity_id
_entity_poly.type
_entity_poly.pdbx_seq_one_letter_code
_entity_poly.pdbx_strand_id
1 'polypeptide(L)'
;MIYSLRGKLIHVGENTAVIECGGVGYLCSTTRTTLNALPAQGSEVMLYTYMNVREGAIDLFGFATIAEQNCFRRLTSVSGVGPKVALGILSELKPDQLMLSLVSQDVKSLTRAPGVGKKLAERILLELRDKVKNEELSQQLQQITQGVPGVQDVLHHDDVLSGDVAGEVLGDLDL
;
A
#
# COMPACT_ATOMS: atom_id res chain seq x y z
N MET A 1 14.16 0.49 0.67
CA MET A 1 12.83 0.30 0.04
C MET A 1 12.87 0.81 -1.39
N ILE A 2 12.33 0.07 -2.33
CA ILE A 2 12.29 0.48 -3.75
C ILE A 2 10.93 1.14 -3.99
N TYR A 3 10.93 2.45 -4.31
CA TYR A 3 9.70 3.24 -4.49
C TYR A 3 9.22 3.23 -5.95
N SER A 4 10.15 3.32 -6.88
CA SER A 4 9.87 3.30 -8.32
C SER A 4 11.07 2.76 -9.08
N LEU A 5 10.82 2.25 -10.27
CA LEU A 5 11.83 1.84 -11.24
C LEU A 5 11.61 2.63 -12.53
N ARG A 6 12.68 3.24 -13.05
CA ARG A 6 12.71 3.82 -14.38
C ARG A 6 13.83 3.18 -15.16
N GLY A 7 13.50 2.59 -16.28
CA GLY A 7 14.48 1.91 -17.12
C GLY A 7 13.85 1.27 -18.33
N LYS A 8 14.56 0.35 -18.95
CA LYS A 8 14.16 -0.31 -20.18
C LYS A 8 13.28 -1.51 -19.87
N LEU A 9 12.12 -1.62 -20.52
CA LEU A 9 11.27 -2.80 -20.47
C LEU A 9 11.92 -3.92 -21.29
N ILE A 10 12.51 -4.91 -20.62
CA ILE A 10 13.26 -5.97 -21.31
C ILE A 10 12.46 -7.28 -21.45
N HIS A 11 11.43 -7.48 -20.62
CA HIS A 11 10.59 -8.66 -20.72
C HIS A 11 9.18 -8.37 -20.19
N VAL A 12 8.17 -8.98 -20.82
CA VAL A 12 6.77 -8.97 -20.38
C VAL A 12 6.29 -10.40 -20.34
N GLY A 13 5.85 -10.84 -19.16
CA GLY A 13 5.24 -12.15 -18.93
C GLY A 13 3.73 -12.03 -18.76
N GLU A 14 3.08 -13.13 -18.37
CA GLU A 14 1.62 -13.18 -18.19
C GLU A 14 1.12 -12.22 -17.10
N ASN A 15 1.85 -12.13 -15.98
CA ASN A 15 1.53 -11.27 -14.82
C ASN A 15 2.79 -10.58 -14.29
N THR A 16 3.80 -10.40 -15.13
CA THR A 16 5.10 -9.85 -14.73
C THR A 16 5.68 -8.93 -15.79
N ALA A 17 6.50 -8.00 -15.35
CA ALA A 17 7.34 -7.17 -16.22
C ALA A 17 8.75 -7.09 -15.64
N VAL A 18 9.77 -7.08 -16.50
CA VAL A 18 11.16 -6.89 -16.09
C VAL A 18 11.66 -5.55 -16.60
N ILE A 19 12.08 -4.71 -15.67
CA ILE A 19 12.63 -3.39 -15.94
C ILE A 19 14.13 -3.43 -15.66
N GLU A 20 14.93 -3.14 -16.66
CA GLU A 20 16.39 -3.00 -16.52
C GLU A 20 16.74 -1.58 -16.10
N CYS A 21 17.40 -1.45 -14.97
CA CYS A 21 17.92 -0.19 -14.46
C CYS A 21 19.41 -0.36 -14.18
N GLY A 22 20.28 0.32 -14.97
CA GLY A 22 21.73 0.29 -14.77
C GLY A 22 22.36 -1.10 -14.88
N GLY A 23 21.85 -1.97 -15.76
CA GLY A 23 22.35 -3.33 -15.96
C GLY A 23 21.72 -4.37 -15.00
N VAL A 24 20.78 -3.97 -14.13
CA VAL A 24 20.07 -4.88 -13.24
C VAL A 24 18.62 -5.03 -13.70
N GLY A 25 18.19 -6.26 -13.97
CA GLY A 25 16.80 -6.57 -14.31
C GLY A 25 15.95 -6.79 -13.07
N TYR A 26 14.96 -5.95 -12.85
CA TYR A 26 14.00 -6.05 -11.74
C TYR A 26 12.73 -6.73 -12.22
N LEU A 27 12.44 -7.92 -11.70
CA LEU A 27 11.20 -8.65 -11.96
C LEU A 27 10.10 -8.11 -11.05
N CYS A 28 9.07 -7.51 -11.64
CA CYS A 28 7.90 -7.01 -10.94
C CYS A 28 6.68 -7.89 -11.26
N SER A 29 5.98 -8.37 -10.24
CA SER A 29 4.62 -8.87 -10.40
C SER A 29 3.67 -7.68 -10.59
N THR A 30 2.72 -7.79 -11.50
CA THR A 30 1.87 -6.65 -11.86
C THR A 30 0.46 -7.08 -12.26
N THR A 31 -0.40 -6.09 -12.48
CA THR A 31 -1.79 -6.25 -12.89
C THR A 31 -1.91 -6.32 -14.41
N ARG A 32 -3.01 -6.86 -14.91
CA ARG A 32 -3.38 -6.76 -16.33
C ARG A 32 -3.58 -5.31 -16.76
N THR A 33 -4.10 -4.47 -15.87
CA THR A 33 -4.26 -3.03 -16.11
C THR A 33 -2.92 -2.36 -16.42
N THR A 34 -1.91 -2.59 -15.59
CA THR A 34 -0.55 -2.11 -15.84
C THR A 34 0.06 -2.72 -17.10
N LEU A 35 -0.05 -4.05 -17.32
CA LEU A 35 0.48 -4.71 -18.52
C LEU A 35 -0.06 -4.09 -19.80
N ASN A 36 -1.36 -3.78 -19.85
CA ASN A 36 -2.00 -3.13 -20.98
C ASN A 36 -1.54 -1.68 -21.21
N ALA A 37 -0.99 -1.04 -20.19
CA ALA A 37 -0.46 0.33 -20.26
C ALA A 37 1.04 0.38 -20.58
N LEU A 38 1.74 -0.77 -20.59
CA LEU A 38 3.16 -0.80 -20.89
C LEU A 38 3.43 -0.44 -22.36
N PRO A 39 4.55 0.26 -22.63
CA PRO A 39 5.00 0.50 -24.00
C PRO A 39 5.56 -0.79 -24.62
N ALA A 40 5.96 -0.73 -25.87
CA ALA A 40 6.63 -1.83 -26.55
C ALA A 40 7.93 -2.23 -25.79
N GLN A 41 8.21 -3.54 -25.79
CA GLN A 41 9.45 -4.05 -25.21
C GLN A 41 10.66 -3.38 -25.88
N GLY A 42 11.65 -3.02 -25.04
CA GLY A 42 12.81 -2.22 -25.45
C GLY A 42 12.67 -0.72 -25.20
N SER A 43 11.46 -0.23 -24.92
CA SER A 43 11.22 1.18 -24.60
C SER A 43 11.51 1.49 -23.13
N GLU A 44 11.72 2.78 -22.83
CA GLU A 44 11.81 3.26 -21.45
C GLU A 44 10.43 3.27 -20.81
N VAL A 45 10.36 2.84 -19.56
CA VAL A 45 9.14 2.80 -18.75
C VAL A 45 9.45 3.17 -17.31
N MET A 46 8.45 3.71 -16.63
CA MET A 46 8.48 3.93 -15.19
C MET A 46 7.34 3.15 -14.53
N LEU A 47 7.67 2.39 -13.48
CA LEU A 47 6.70 1.73 -12.61
C LEU A 47 6.86 2.22 -11.18
N TYR A 48 5.74 2.46 -10.51
CA TYR A 48 5.69 2.66 -9.07
C TYR A 48 5.68 1.30 -8.39
N THR A 49 6.52 1.09 -7.39
CA THR A 49 6.76 -0.23 -6.84
C THR A 49 6.34 -0.36 -5.38
N TYR A 50 5.96 -1.57 -5.02
CA TYR A 50 5.75 -2.00 -3.65
C TYR A 50 6.62 -3.23 -3.39
N MET A 51 7.52 -3.14 -2.41
CA MET A 51 8.39 -4.24 -2.02
C MET A 51 7.83 -4.93 -0.78
N ASN A 52 7.56 -6.21 -0.89
CA ASN A 52 7.09 -7.06 0.19
C ASN A 52 8.24 -7.96 0.64
N VAL A 53 8.68 -7.77 1.87
CA VAL A 53 9.75 -8.57 2.48
C VAL A 53 9.14 -9.50 3.50
N ARG A 54 9.37 -10.78 3.33
CA ARG A 54 8.94 -11.83 4.25
C ARG A 54 10.06 -12.85 4.44
N GLU A 55 9.96 -13.69 5.43
CA GLU A 55 10.95 -14.74 5.66
C GLU A 55 11.10 -15.61 4.40
N GLY A 56 12.33 -15.69 3.89
CA GLY A 56 12.69 -16.47 2.71
C GLY A 56 12.30 -15.89 1.36
N ALA A 57 11.66 -14.69 1.29
CA ALA A 57 11.29 -14.10 0.01
C ALA A 57 11.26 -12.56 0.04
N ILE A 58 11.65 -11.98 -1.10
CA ILE A 58 11.48 -10.56 -1.41
C ILE A 58 10.68 -10.50 -2.71
N ASP A 59 9.46 -10.00 -2.62
CA ASP A 59 8.59 -9.83 -3.78
C ASP A 59 8.52 -8.35 -4.16
N LEU A 60 8.63 -8.04 -5.44
CA LEU A 60 8.47 -6.69 -5.98
C LEU A 60 7.22 -6.64 -6.85
N PHE A 61 6.36 -5.68 -6.56
CA PHE A 61 5.14 -5.40 -7.33
C PHE A 61 5.29 -4.06 -8.04
N GLY A 62 4.87 -3.98 -9.30
CA GLY A 62 5.01 -2.79 -10.11
C GLY A 62 3.67 -2.33 -10.69
N PHE A 63 3.45 -1.02 -10.73
CA PHE A 63 2.20 -0.40 -11.17
C PHE A 63 2.47 0.78 -12.08
N ALA A 64 1.65 0.95 -13.12
CA ALA A 64 1.80 2.07 -14.05
C ALA A 64 1.46 3.42 -13.40
N THR A 65 0.62 3.44 -12.37
CA THR A 65 0.19 4.67 -11.69
C THR A 65 0.29 4.56 -10.19
N ILE A 66 0.48 5.73 -9.54
CA ILE A 66 0.44 5.85 -8.06
C ILE A 66 -0.94 5.44 -7.52
N ALA A 67 -2.01 5.77 -8.24
CA ALA A 67 -3.37 5.41 -7.83
C ALA A 67 -3.54 3.89 -7.72
N GLU A 68 -3.01 3.14 -8.68
CA GLU A 68 -3.04 1.68 -8.68
C GLU A 68 -2.19 1.09 -7.55
N GLN A 69 -0.99 1.63 -7.33
CA GLN A 69 -0.14 1.25 -6.20
C GLN A 69 -0.83 1.49 -4.85
N ASN A 70 -1.48 2.64 -4.69
CA ASN A 70 -2.22 2.98 -3.47
C ASN A 70 -3.40 2.03 -3.25
N CYS A 71 -4.16 1.71 -4.29
CA CYS A 71 -5.22 0.71 -4.22
C CYS A 71 -4.68 -0.67 -3.80
N PHE A 72 -3.55 -1.09 -4.35
CA PHE A 72 -2.89 -2.34 -3.95
C PHE A 72 -2.53 -2.35 -2.47
N ARG A 73 -1.92 -1.28 -1.95
CA ARG A 73 -1.57 -1.15 -0.53
C ARG A 73 -2.81 -1.20 0.37
N ARG A 74 -3.88 -0.51 -0.01
CA ARG A 74 -5.15 -0.55 0.73
C ARG A 74 -5.77 -1.94 0.71
N LEU A 75 -5.83 -2.60 -0.44
CA LEU A 75 -6.35 -3.95 -0.56
C LEU A 75 -5.58 -4.95 0.31
N THR A 76 -4.24 -4.93 0.25
CA THR A 76 -3.39 -5.84 1.04
C THR A 76 -3.43 -5.56 2.54
N SER A 77 -3.95 -4.42 2.98
CA SER A 77 -4.19 -4.12 4.39
C SER A 77 -5.49 -4.70 4.94
N VAL A 78 -6.34 -5.27 4.09
CA VAL A 78 -7.58 -5.95 4.48
C VAL A 78 -7.27 -7.39 4.88
N SER A 79 -7.82 -7.83 6.01
CA SER A 79 -7.64 -9.21 6.48
C SER A 79 -8.19 -10.23 5.46
N GLY A 80 -7.35 -11.19 5.07
CA GLY A 80 -7.68 -12.20 4.06
C GLY A 80 -7.39 -11.79 2.62
N VAL A 81 -6.88 -10.58 2.37
CA VAL A 81 -6.43 -10.12 1.04
C VAL A 81 -4.92 -10.16 0.96
N GLY A 82 -4.38 -11.21 0.36
CA GLY A 82 -2.96 -11.29 0.03
C GLY A 82 -2.62 -10.55 -1.28
N PRO A 83 -1.31 -10.40 -1.59
CA PRO A 83 -0.86 -9.72 -2.81
C PRO A 83 -1.47 -10.30 -4.10
N LYS A 84 -1.56 -11.62 -4.21
CA LYS A 84 -2.15 -12.28 -5.39
C LYS A 84 -3.62 -11.91 -5.61
N VAL A 85 -4.40 -11.86 -4.53
CA VAL A 85 -5.82 -11.47 -4.57
C VAL A 85 -5.94 -10.00 -4.94
N ALA A 86 -5.11 -9.13 -4.34
CA ALA A 86 -5.09 -7.70 -4.65
C ALA A 86 -4.75 -7.43 -6.13
N LEU A 87 -3.74 -8.12 -6.69
CA LEU A 87 -3.43 -8.05 -8.13
C LEU A 87 -4.61 -8.52 -9.00
N GLY A 88 -5.29 -9.60 -8.59
CA GLY A 88 -6.48 -10.10 -9.27
C GLY A 88 -7.60 -9.06 -9.31
N ILE A 89 -7.89 -8.41 -8.18
CA ILE A 89 -8.90 -7.34 -8.10
C ILE A 89 -8.54 -6.17 -9.03
N LEU A 90 -7.30 -5.68 -8.98
CA LEU A 90 -6.83 -4.55 -9.80
C LEU A 90 -6.65 -4.90 -11.28
N SER A 91 -6.61 -6.18 -11.63
CA SER A 91 -6.65 -6.65 -13.02
C SER A 91 -8.06 -6.63 -13.61
N GLU A 92 -9.10 -6.69 -12.77
CA GLU A 92 -10.50 -6.62 -13.16
C GLU A 92 -11.09 -5.20 -12.99
N LEU A 93 -10.65 -4.46 -11.98
CA LEU A 93 -11.16 -3.14 -11.63
C LEU A 93 -10.03 -2.12 -11.63
N LYS A 94 -10.14 -1.10 -12.49
CA LYS A 94 -9.26 0.07 -12.41
C LYS A 94 -9.48 0.82 -11.07
N PRO A 95 -8.51 1.62 -10.61
CA PRO A 95 -8.64 2.38 -9.36
C PRO A 95 -9.97 3.12 -9.19
N ASP A 96 -10.42 3.83 -10.23
CA ASP A 96 -11.68 4.59 -10.19
C ASP A 96 -12.90 3.67 -10.05
N GLN A 97 -12.89 2.53 -10.73
CA GLN A 97 -13.96 1.54 -10.64
C GLN A 97 -13.99 0.87 -9.25
N LEU A 98 -12.82 0.61 -8.66
CA LEU A 98 -12.75 0.12 -7.30
C LEU A 98 -13.34 1.13 -6.32
N MET A 99 -12.97 2.41 -6.43
CA MET A 99 -13.51 3.47 -5.58
C MET A 99 -15.02 3.61 -5.75
N LEU A 100 -15.53 3.55 -6.98
CA LEU A 100 -16.98 3.56 -7.25
C LEU A 100 -17.68 2.36 -6.60
N SER A 101 -17.08 1.17 -6.68
CA SER A 101 -17.61 -0.04 -6.03
C SER A 101 -17.68 0.08 -4.51
N LEU A 102 -16.72 0.79 -3.88
CA LEU A 102 -16.75 1.08 -2.44
C LEU A 102 -17.93 1.99 -2.06
N VAL A 103 -18.16 3.03 -2.85
CA VAL A 103 -19.26 3.99 -2.61
C VAL A 103 -20.62 3.34 -2.83
N SER A 104 -20.77 2.57 -3.91
CA SER A 104 -22.03 1.91 -4.29
C SER A 104 -22.25 0.56 -3.59
N GLN A 105 -21.28 0.08 -2.81
CA GLN A 105 -21.29 -1.24 -2.17
C GLN A 105 -21.52 -2.40 -3.16
N ASP A 106 -20.90 -2.32 -4.32
CA ASP A 106 -21.05 -3.30 -5.38
C ASP A 106 -20.19 -4.56 -5.14
N VAL A 107 -20.74 -5.49 -4.37
CA VAL A 107 -20.13 -6.80 -4.10
C VAL A 107 -19.87 -7.59 -5.39
N LYS A 108 -20.74 -7.46 -6.40
CA LYS A 108 -20.64 -8.25 -7.64
C LYS A 108 -19.39 -7.90 -8.45
N SER A 109 -19.03 -6.63 -8.50
CA SER A 109 -17.82 -6.20 -9.21
C SER A 109 -16.55 -6.80 -8.61
N LEU A 110 -16.46 -6.87 -7.28
CA LEU A 110 -15.32 -7.48 -6.59
C LEU A 110 -15.26 -9.00 -6.75
N THR A 111 -16.41 -9.68 -6.78
CA THR A 111 -16.45 -11.15 -6.93
C THR A 111 -16.06 -11.64 -8.33
N ARG A 112 -15.83 -10.77 -9.30
CA ARG A 112 -15.25 -11.13 -10.60
C ARG A 112 -13.78 -11.50 -10.50
N ALA A 113 -13.10 -10.95 -9.50
CA ALA A 113 -11.69 -11.24 -9.30
C ALA A 113 -11.49 -12.67 -8.78
N PRO A 114 -10.52 -13.43 -9.33
CA PRO A 114 -10.21 -14.76 -8.89
C PRO A 114 -9.85 -14.80 -7.40
N GLY A 115 -10.44 -15.74 -6.65
CA GLY A 115 -10.22 -15.88 -5.21
C GLY A 115 -11.02 -14.94 -4.32
N VAL A 116 -11.91 -14.12 -4.90
CA VAL A 116 -12.79 -13.23 -4.14
C VAL A 116 -14.20 -13.78 -4.10
N GLY A 117 -14.56 -14.43 -3.00
CA GLY A 117 -15.94 -14.83 -2.72
C GLY A 117 -16.75 -13.70 -2.09
N LYS A 118 -18.08 -13.90 -1.98
CA LYS A 118 -19.01 -12.90 -1.43
C LYS A 118 -18.58 -12.37 -0.06
N LYS A 119 -18.22 -13.25 0.88
CA LYS A 119 -17.81 -12.84 2.24
C LYS A 119 -16.55 -11.96 2.24
N LEU A 120 -15.57 -12.28 1.38
CA LEU A 120 -14.37 -11.49 1.26
C LEU A 120 -14.65 -10.15 0.60
N ALA A 121 -15.49 -10.11 -0.44
CA ALA A 121 -15.92 -8.88 -1.10
C ALA A 121 -16.64 -7.93 -0.13
N GLU A 122 -17.57 -8.43 0.67
CA GLU A 122 -18.27 -7.65 1.71
C GLU A 122 -17.30 -7.09 2.74
N ARG A 123 -16.32 -7.88 3.20
CA ARG A 123 -15.25 -7.42 4.10
C ARG A 123 -14.39 -6.33 3.48
N ILE A 124 -13.96 -6.50 2.23
CA ILE A 124 -13.17 -5.50 1.51
C ILE A 124 -13.92 -4.17 1.45
N LEU A 125 -15.21 -4.20 1.05
CA LEU A 125 -16.03 -3.00 0.96
C LEU A 125 -16.17 -2.29 2.32
N LEU A 126 -16.39 -3.04 3.39
CA LEU A 126 -16.55 -2.50 4.73
C LEU A 126 -15.23 -1.87 5.23
N GLU A 127 -14.14 -2.64 5.26
CA GLU A 127 -12.86 -2.19 5.83
C GLU A 127 -12.24 -1.05 5.02
N LEU A 128 -12.31 -1.09 3.68
CA LEU A 128 -11.74 -0.02 2.86
C LEU A 128 -12.56 1.27 2.97
N ARG A 129 -13.89 1.18 3.03
CA ARG A 129 -14.73 2.37 3.23
C ARG A 129 -14.39 3.08 4.55
N ASP A 130 -14.22 2.31 5.61
CA ASP A 130 -13.89 2.87 6.92
C ASP A 130 -12.49 3.50 6.92
N LYS A 131 -11.51 2.88 6.24
CA LYS A 131 -10.16 3.45 6.08
C LYS A 131 -10.17 4.76 5.28
N VAL A 132 -10.89 4.81 4.16
CA VAL A 132 -10.99 6.02 3.34
C VAL A 132 -11.60 7.17 4.15
N LYS A 133 -12.69 6.91 4.88
CA LYS A 133 -13.31 7.92 5.76
C LYS A 133 -12.34 8.43 6.84
N ASN A 134 -11.59 7.53 7.48
CA ASN A 134 -10.63 7.89 8.50
C ASN A 134 -9.44 8.71 7.94
N GLU A 135 -8.97 8.37 6.72
CA GLU A 135 -7.93 9.15 6.03
C GLU A 135 -8.42 10.57 5.69
N GLU A 136 -9.63 10.71 5.17
CA GLU A 136 -10.24 12.02 4.88
C GLU A 136 -10.40 12.85 6.14
N LEU A 137 -10.91 12.26 7.23
CA LEU A 137 -11.05 12.94 8.51
C LEU A 137 -9.69 13.37 9.07
N SER A 138 -8.67 12.52 8.99
CA SER A 138 -7.31 12.84 9.44
C SER A 138 -6.71 14.00 8.65
N GLN A 139 -6.91 14.03 7.34
CA GLN A 139 -6.44 15.11 6.48
C GLN A 139 -7.15 16.44 6.81
N GLN A 140 -8.46 16.41 7.06
CA GLN A 140 -9.22 17.59 7.47
C GLN A 140 -8.74 18.13 8.83
N LEU A 141 -8.50 17.25 9.80
CA LEU A 141 -7.96 17.63 11.10
C LEU A 141 -6.57 18.25 11.00
N GLN A 142 -5.68 17.69 10.16
CA GLN A 142 -4.35 18.27 9.92
C GLN A 142 -4.42 19.66 9.27
N GLN A 143 -5.34 19.89 8.34
CA GLN A 143 -5.54 21.21 7.74
C GLN A 143 -6.05 22.24 8.75
N ILE A 144 -6.92 21.85 9.67
CA ILE A 144 -7.43 22.72 10.74
C ILE A 144 -6.31 23.06 11.73
N THR A 145 -5.49 22.07 12.14
CA THR A 145 -4.41 22.28 13.10
C THR A 145 -3.24 23.09 12.54
N GLN A 146 -2.97 23.02 11.24
CA GLN A 146 -1.95 23.86 10.59
C GLN A 146 -2.38 25.34 10.47
N GLY A 147 -3.68 25.62 10.57
CA GLY A 147 -4.23 26.99 10.54
C GLY A 147 -4.34 27.67 11.91
N VAL A 148 -4.05 26.97 13.02
CA VAL A 148 -4.17 27.54 14.38
C VAL A 148 -2.76 27.75 14.97
N PRO A 149 -2.30 29.00 15.16
CA PRO A 149 -1.04 29.30 15.86
C PRO A 149 -1.09 28.74 17.29
N GLY A 150 -0.17 27.88 17.66
CA GLY A 150 -0.02 27.37 19.03
C GLY A 150 -0.34 25.90 19.27
N VAL A 151 -0.82 25.15 18.28
CA VAL A 151 -1.10 23.70 18.42
C VAL A 151 0.14 22.82 18.12
N GLN A 152 1.19 23.39 17.53
CA GLN A 152 2.41 22.65 17.20
C GLN A 152 3.23 22.23 18.43
N ASP A 153 3.09 22.94 19.57
CA ASP A 153 3.88 22.63 20.80
C ASP A 153 3.29 21.48 21.62
N VAL A 154 2.05 21.07 21.39
CA VAL A 154 1.39 20.04 22.20
C VAL A 154 1.68 18.61 21.67
N LEU A 155 1.99 18.46 20.39
CA LEU A 155 2.22 17.15 19.77
C LEU A 155 3.67 16.62 19.92
N HIS A 156 4.60 17.45 20.41
CA HIS A 156 5.99 17.06 20.65
C HIS A 156 6.33 16.76 22.12
N HIS A 157 5.34 16.81 23.04
CA HIS A 157 5.58 16.63 24.46
C HIS A 157 5.30 15.23 25.00
N ASP A 158 4.74 14.31 24.19
CA ASP A 158 4.40 12.94 24.63
C ASP A 158 5.52 11.92 24.41
N ASP A 159 6.66 12.29 23.83
CA ASP A 159 7.79 11.38 23.57
C ASP A 159 8.91 11.41 24.64
N VAL A 160 8.73 12.12 25.77
CA VAL A 160 9.79 12.28 26.79
C VAL A 160 9.50 11.59 28.13
N LEU A 161 8.42 10.81 28.25
CA LEU A 161 8.09 10.11 29.51
C LEU A 161 8.18 8.58 29.41
N SER A 162 9.17 8.04 28.71
CA SER A 162 9.55 6.63 28.83
C SER A 162 11.06 6.47 28.89
N GLY A 163 11.64 6.93 29.96
CA GLY A 163 13.04 6.70 30.30
C GLY A 163 13.28 7.07 31.76
N ASP A 164 13.72 6.07 32.53
CA ASP A 164 14.32 6.17 33.84
C ASP A 164 13.44 6.40 35.08
N VAL A 165 12.87 5.31 35.58
CA VAL A 165 12.79 5.07 37.03
C VAL A 165 13.12 3.61 37.34
N ALA A 166 14.38 3.25 37.27
CA ALA A 166 14.91 2.04 37.90
C ALA A 166 16.35 2.29 38.30
N GLY A 167 16.57 2.66 39.56
CA GLY A 167 17.89 2.76 40.09
C GLY A 167 17.97 3.72 41.31
N GLU A 168 18.22 3.13 42.44
CA GLU A 168 18.63 3.73 43.70
C GLU A 168 17.57 3.90 44.79
N VAL A 169 17.35 2.83 45.53
CA VAL A 169 17.31 2.85 47.00
C VAL A 169 17.80 1.52 47.50
N LEU A 170 19.07 1.41 47.82
CA LEU A 170 19.63 0.53 48.84
C LEU A 170 20.92 1.21 49.35
N GLY A 171 20.71 2.14 50.25
CA GLY A 171 21.73 2.72 51.09
C GLY A 171 21.53 2.25 52.53
N ASP A 172 22.53 1.60 53.05
CA ASP A 172 22.97 1.53 54.45
C ASP A 172 21.94 1.37 55.58
N LEU A 173 22.01 0.22 56.19
CA LEU A 173 21.85 0.07 57.64
C LEU A 173 22.93 -0.86 58.15
N ASP A 174 24.00 -0.23 58.71
CA ASP A 174 24.91 -0.80 59.73
C ASP A 174 24.11 -1.22 60.97
N LEU A 175 24.35 -2.45 61.44
CA LEU A 175 24.68 -2.89 62.76
C LEU A 175 24.65 -4.41 62.80
#